data_26277f3e24e2fdea86c4192ce3b725ca
#
_entry.id   26277f3e24e2fdea86c4192ce3b725ca
#
_cell.length_a   1.000
_cell.length_b   1.000
_cell.length_c   1.000
_cell.angle_alpha   90.00
_cell.angle_beta   90.00
_cell.angle_gamma   90.00
#
_symmetry.space_group_name_H-M   'P 1'
#
loop_
_entity.id
_entity.type
_entity.pdbx_description
1 polymer ?
#
loop_
_entity_poly.entity_id
_entity_poly.type
_entity_poly.pdbx_seq_one_letter_code
_entity_poly.pdbx_strand_id
1 'polypeptide(L)'
;MMQSKLSKTYPYRTELHAHTEPASLCGHLLPEDLIALYRADGAHGIVITNHLNTYSMGERTPEQYAEDYLADYYRAKHAVEGSDFSISLGVEIRFDGKDPNDKNDYLIYGVEPEEILPMIEALDLDIEEFYQKFKREDNLILQAHPFRDNITLAPLSAIDGIEVFNFHPGHNSRIAWAAKYAKENGLLISGGSDVHRADRSCSCYLRTKTPMRNTHDVVAALNSHDILFEIWGNLILPYYED
;
A
#
# COMPACT_ATOMS: atom_id res chain seq x y z
N MET A 1 -24.75 -3.57 17.42
CA MET A 1 -25.64 -4.20 16.41
C MET A 1 -25.25 -3.82 14.96
N MET A 2 -24.99 -2.55 14.62
CA MET A 2 -24.58 -2.11 13.28
C MET A 2 -23.20 -2.65 12.87
N GLN A 3 -22.16 -2.51 13.69
CA GLN A 3 -20.82 -3.06 13.42
C GLN A 3 -20.84 -4.57 13.14
N SER A 4 -21.60 -5.34 13.92
CA SER A 4 -21.73 -6.79 13.73
C SER A 4 -22.41 -7.16 12.38
N LYS A 5 -23.31 -6.31 11.87
CA LYS A 5 -23.92 -6.50 10.55
C LYS A 5 -22.90 -6.16 9.43
N LEU A 6 -22.21 -5.05 9.55
CA LEU A 6 -21.18 -4.62 8.60
C LEU A 6 -20.02 -5.61 8.51
N SER A 7 -19.52 -6.11 9.65
CA SER A 7 -18.46 -7.15 9.66
C SER A 7 -18.87 -8.41 8.90
N LYS A 8 -20.16 -8.79 8.94
CA LYS A 8 -20.66 -9.94 8.19
C LYS A 8 -20.85 -9.65 6.70
N THR A 9 -21.18 -8.41 6.35
CA THR A 9 -21.35 -7.99 4.96
C THR A 9 -19.99 -7.80 4.26
N TYR A 10 -18.97 -7.35 5.00
CA TYR A 10 -17.61 -7.14 4.50
C TYR A 10 -16.64 -8.04 5.31
N PRO A 11 -16.67 -9.37 5.10
CA PRO A 11 -15.96 -10.32 5.95
C PRO A 11 -14.44 -10.34 5.68
N TYR A 12 -14.00 -10.01 4.46
CA TYR A 12 -12.61 -10.14 4.07
C TYR A 12 -11.79 -8.94 4.52
N ARG A 13 -10.62 -9.20 5.11
CA ARG A 13 -9.69 -8.24 5.68
C ARG A 13 -8.36 -8.33 4.94
N THR A 14 -7.90 -7.25 4.33
CA THR A 14 -6.63 -7.20 3.61
C THR A 14 -5.80 -6.01 4.08
N GLU A 15 -4.53 -6.26 4.42
CA GLU A 15 -3.53 -5.22 4.64
C GLU A 15 -3.08 -4.65 3.30
N LEU A 16 -3.03 -3.33 3.18
CA LEU A 16 -2.64 -2.69 1.92
C LEU A 16 -1.25 -2.05 1.93
N HIS A 17 -0.60 -1.92 3.10
CA HIS A 17 0.69 -1.23 3.23
C HIS A 17 1.61 -2.00 4.19
N ALA A 18 2.46 -2.84 3.63
CA ALA A 18 3.32 -3.74 4.40
C ALA A 18 4.70 -3.89 3.79
N HIS A 19 5.72 -3.91 4.68
CA HIS A 19 7.12 -4.04 4.32
C HIS A 19 7.72 -5.33 4.86
N THR A 20 8.63 -5.91 4.08
CA THR A 20 9.39 -7.12 4.43
C THR A 20 10.88 -6.89 4.25
N GLU A 21 11.69 -7.66 4.98
CA GLU A 21 13.13 -7.74 4.76
C GLU A 21 13.48 -8.98 3.89
N PRO A 22 14.52 -8.91 3.04
CA PRO A 22 15.48 -7.80 2.90
C PRO A 22 15.11 -6.76 1.84
N ALA A 23 13.97 -6.86 1.16
CA ALA A 23 13.62 -5.92 0.08
C ALA A 23 13.49 -4.47 0.59
N SER A 24 12.82 -4.25 1.72
CA SER A 24 12.82 -2.96 2.42
C SER A 24 13.83 -2.96 3.55
N LEU A 25 14.84 -2.09 3.50
CA LEU A 25 15.89 -2.02 4.55
C LEU A 25 15.36 -1.58 5.94
N CYS A 26 14.22 -0.94 6.00
CA CYS A 26 13.54 -0.54 7.24
C CYS A 26 12.57 -1.62 7.76
N GLY A 27 12.28 -2.64 6.95
CA GLY A 27 11.50 -3.81 7.38
C GLY A 27 12.30 -4.69 8.34
N HIS A 28 11.60 -5.32 9.27
CA HIS A 28 12.19 -6.24 10.26
C HIS A 28 11.38 -7.53 10.36
N LEU A 29 10.63 -7.87 9.32
CA LEU A 29 9.83 -9.08 9.22
C LEU A 29 10.16 -9.80 7.92
N LEU A 30 10.48 -11.08 8.03
CA LEU A 30 10.50 -11.95 6.86
C LEU A 30 9.07 -12.10 6.30
N PRO A 31 8.89 -12.35 5.01
CA PRO A 31 7.56 -12.54 4.42
C PRO A 31 6.70 -13.58 5.16
N GLU A 32 7.29 -14.69 5.58
CA GLU A 32 6.61 -15.76 6.30
C GLU A 32 6.13 -15.32 7.69
N ASP A 33 6.95 -14.53 8.40
CA ASP A 33 6.62 -14.01 9.74
C ASP A 33 5.49 -12.98 9.65
N LEU A 34 5.52 -12.11 8.63
CA LEU A 34 4.45 -11.17 8.34
C LEU A 34 3.13 -11.90 8.08
N ILE A 35 3.15 -12.95 7.24
CA ILE A 35 1.97 -13.76 6.93
C ILE A 35 1.43 -14.44 8.19
N ALA A 36 2.30 -15.06 8.99
CA ALA A 36 1.89 -15.75 10.22
C ALA A 36 1.20 -14.78 11.19
N LEU A 37 1.73 -13.57 11.33
CA LEU A 37 1.19 -12.52 12.18
C LEU A 37 -0.22 -12.09 11.73
N TYR A 38 -0.39 -11.79 10.44
CA TYR A 38 -1.67 -11.34 9.90
C TYR A 38 -2.73 -12.46 9.85
N ARG A 39 -2.31 -13.71 9.61
CA ARG A 39 -3.20 -14.87 9.73
C ARG A 39 -3.71 -15.06 11.15
N ALA A 40 -2.83 -14.91 12.14
CA ALA A 40 -3.21 -15.02 13.55
C ALA A 40 -4.23 -13.95 13.96
N ASP A 41 -4.19 -12.77 13.36
CA ASP A 41 -5.18 -11.69 13.55
C ASP A 41 -6.46 -11.87 12.68
N GLY A 42 -6.53 -12.91 11.85
CA GLY A 42 -7.70 -13.20 11.03
C GLY A 42 -7.78 -12.39 9.73
N ALA A 43 -6.66 -11.92 9.20
CA ALA A 43 -6.58 -11.36 7.86
C ALA A 43 -6.76 -12.45 6.78
N HIS A 44 -7.13 -12.03 5.58
CA HIS A 44 -7.35 -12.88 4.41
C HIS A 44 -6.33 -12.61 3.30
N GLY A 45 -5.58 -11.50 3.40
CA GLY A 45 -4.55 -11.17 2.42
C GLY A 45 -3.69 -9.98 2.86
N ILE A 46 -2.58 -9.82 2.15
CA ILE A 46 -1.63 -8.73 2.29
C ILE A 46 -1.22 -8.25 0.91
N VAL A 47 -1.14 -6.95 0.72
CA VAL A 47 -0.40 -6.32 -0.38
C VAL A 47 0.98 -5.98 0.14
N ILE A 48 2.01 -6.60 -0.42
CA ILE A 48 3.40 -6.28 -0.11
C ILE A 48 3.77 -5.03 -0.92
N THR A 49 4.11 -3.96 -0.22
CA THR A 49 4.45 -2.65 -0.79
C THR A 49 5.85 -2.23 -0.35
N ASN A 50 6.82 -3.10 -0.58
CA ASN A 50 8.21 -2.79 -0.26
C ASN A 50 8.66 -1.49 -0.94
N HIS A 51 9.64 -0.81 -0.34
CA HIS A 51 10.16 0.41 -0.91
C HIS A 51 10.86 0.16 -2.25
N LEU A 52 10.61 1.04 -3.22
CA LEU A 52 11.43 1.25 -4.40
C LEU A 52 12.06 2.65 -4.32
N ASN A 53 13.33 2.73 -3.94
CA ASN A 53 14.09 3.97 -3.88
C ASN A 53 15.60 3.68 -3.91
N THR A 54 16.42 4.69 -4.19
CA THR A 54 17.87 4.52 -4.29
C THR A 54 18.52 4.15 -2.96
N TYR A 55 17.93 4.57 -1.82
CA TYR A 55 18.41 4.17 -0.50
C TYR A 55 18.29 2.65 -0.29
N SER A 56 17.13 2.09 -0.59
CA SER A 56 16.90 0.63 -0.50
C SER A 56 17.70 -0.13 -1.56
N MET A 57 17.88 0.43 -2.75
CA MET A 57 18.71 -0.16 -3.80
C MET A 57 20.18 -0.28 -3.37
N GLY A 58 20.71 0.74 -2.72
CA GLY A 58 22.11 0.76 -2.27
C GLY A 58 23.09 0.65 -3.44
N GLU A 59 24.06 -0.27 -3.33
CA GLU A 59 25.09 -0.50 -4.37
C GLU A 59 24.67 -1.53 -5.44
N ARG A 60 23.44 -2.07 -5.37
CA ARG A 60 22.93 -3.05 -6.36
C ARG A 60 22.67 -2.40 -7.71
N THR A 61 22.82 -3.17 -8.78
CA THR A 61 22.28 -2.73 -10.09
C THR A 61 20.75 -2.76 -10.06
N PRO A 62 20.08 -2.04 -10.96
CA PRO A 62 18.61 -2.10 -11.08
C PRO A 62 18.08 -3.53 -11.21
N GLU A 63 18.74 -4.39 -11.99
CA GLU A 63 18.35 -5.78 -12.19
C GLU A 63 18.48 -6.59 -10.90
N GLN A 64 19.61 -6.46 -10.19
CA GLN A 64 19.82 -7.14 -8.91
C GLN A 64 18.78 -6.70 -7.87
N TYR A 65 18.46 -5.41 -7.85
CA TYR A 65 17.47 -4.90 -6.93
C TYR A 65 16.05 -5.40 -7.28
N ALA A 66 15.70 -5.49 -8.57
CA ALA A 66 14.43 -6.06 -9.02
C ALA A 66 14.31 -7.55 -8.65
N GLU A 67 15.39 -8.34 -8.82
CA GLU A 67 15.43 -9.74 -8.42
C GLU A 67 15.20 -9.90 -6.91
N ASP A 68 15.92 -9.15 -6.07
CA ASP A 68 15.79 -9.20 -4.61
C ASP A 68 14.40 -8.74 -4.16
N TYR A 69 13.85 -7.68 -4.78
CA TYR A 69 12.50 -7.17 -4.50
C TYR A 69 11.44 -8.24 -4.75
N LEU A 70 11.52 -8.89 -5.90
CA LEU A 70 10.59 -9.94 -6.28
C LEU A 70 10.79 -11.25 -5.50
N ALA A 71 12.01 -11.50 -4.99
CA ALA A 71 12.28 -12.67 -4.17
C ALA A 71 11.40 -12.69 -2.91
N ASP A 72 11.22 -11.56 -2.21
CA ASP A 72 10.34 -11.45 -1.06
C ASP A 72 8.87 -11.71 -1.42
N TYR A 73 8.42 -11.13 -2.53
CA TYR A 73 7.07 -11.38 -3.03
C TYR A 73 6.83 -12.86 -3.35
N TYR A 74 7.76 -13.51 -4.05
CA TYR A 74 7.61 -14.92 -4.40
C TYR A 74 7.72 -15.84 -3.18
N ARG A 75 8.56 -15.50 -2.19
CA ARG A 75 8.59 -16.22 -0.89
C ARG A 75 7.24 -16.13 -0.19
N ALA A 76 6.64 -14.93 -0.15
CA ALA A 76 5.31 -14.76 0.41
C ALA A 76 4.24 -15.56 -0.34
N LYS A 77 4.27 -15.55 -1.67
CA LYS A 77 3.35 -16.34 -2.52
C LYS A 77 3.48 -17.84 -2.23
N HIS A 78 4.71 -18.34 -2.15
CA HIS A 78 4.98 -19.74 -1.85
C HIS A 78 4.51 -20.14 -0.44
N ALA A 79 4.70 -19.28 0.56
CA ALA A 79 4.28 -19.53 1.93
C ALA A 79 2.75 -19.65 2.11
N VAL A 80 1.97 -19.15 1.17
CA VAL A 80 0.48 -19.24 1.19
C VAL A 80 -0.08 -20.25 0.18
N GLU A 81 0.76 -20.94 -0.57
CA GLU A 81 0.32 -21.87 -1.59
C GLU A 81 -0.64 -22.93 -1.04
N GLY A 82 -1.73 -23.20 -1.76
CA GLY A 82 -2.78 -24.12 -1.32
C GLY A 82 -3.67 -23.63 -0.18
N SER A 83 -3.55 -22.35 0.23
CA SER A 83 -4.43 -21.74 1.25
C SER A 83 -5.36 -20.68 0.64
N ASP A 84 -6.34 -20.23 1.45
CA ASP A 84 -7.24 -19.14 1.07
C ASP A 84 -6.66 -17.74 1.32
N PHE A 85 -5.43 -17.66 1.85
CA PHE A 85 -4.76 -16.39 2.11
C PHE A 85 -4.11 -15.87 0.83
N SER A 86 -4.32 -14.58 0.51
CA SER A 86 -3.80 -13.97 -0.72
C SER A 86 -2.62 -13.05 -0.46
N ILE A 87 -1.66 -13.09 -1.39
CA ILE A 87 -0.56 -12.13 -1.48
C ILE A 87 -0.67 -11.42 -2.82
N SER A 88 -0.70 -10.10 -2.77
CA SER A 88 -0.67 -9.22 -3.94
C SER A 88 0.62 -8.41 -3.96
N LEU A 89 1.10 -8.09 -5.15
CA LEU A 89 2.22 -7.18 -5.36
C LEU A 89 1.69 -5.75 -5.39
N GLY A 90 2.33 -4.89 -4.66
CA GLY A 90 2.24 -3.44 -4.74
C GLY A 90 3.63 -2.85 -4.60
N VAL A 91 3.72 -1.55 -4.57
CA VAL A 91 4.99 -0.82 -4.45
C VAL A 91 4.77 0.42 -3.59
N GLU A 92 5.73 0.75 -2.73
CA GLU A 92 5.89 2.10 -2.20
C GLU A 92 7.15 2.71 -2.83
N ILE A 93 6.95 3.65 -3.77
CA ILE A 93 8.04 4.28 -4.52
C ILE A 93 8.34 5.68 -4.01
N ARG A 94 9.63 6.02 -3.91
CA ARG A 94 10.12 7.39 -3.71
C ARG A 94 11.08 7.74 -4.83
N PHE A 95 10.87 8.92 -5.40
CA PHE A 95 11.73 9.46 -6.44
C PHE A 95 12.88 10.25 -5.83
N ASP A 96 14.08 10.04 -6.37
CA ASP A 96 15.31 10.72 -5.91
C ASP A 96 15.79 11.77 -6.93
N GLY A 97 14.94 12.08 -7.95
CA GLY A 97 15.34 12.76 -9.15
C GLY A 97 15.61 14.25 -9.02
N LYS A 98 14.56 15.08 -9.05
CA LYS A 98 14.73 16.52 -9.31
C LYS A 98 14.87 17.37 -8.05
N ASP A 99 14.21 17.00 -6.98
CA ASP A 99 14.29 17.69 -5.69
C ASP A 99 14.81 16.74 -4.59
N PRO A 100 16.05 16.92 -4.14
CA PRO A 100 16.61 16.09 -3.06
C PRO A 100 15.91 16.29 -1.71
N ASN A 101 15.03 17.30 -1.59
CA ASN A 101 14.22 17.52 -0.40
C ASN A 101 12.85 16.87 -0.50
N ASP A 102 12.46 16.35 -1.66
CA ASP A 102 11.21 15.60 -1.79
C ASP A 102 11.31 14.29 -0.99
N LYS A 103 10.40 14.13 -0.05
CA LYS A 103 10.29 12.95 0.83
C LYS A 103 8.99 12.20 0.59
N ASN A 104 8.33 12.49 -0.53
CA ASN A 104 7.07 11.88 -0.87
C ASN A 104 7.26 10.42 -1.25
N ASP A 105 6.44 9.58 -0.65
CA ASP A 105 6.27 8.19 -1.05
C ASP A 105 4.92 8.02 -1.77
N TYR A 106 4.88 7.08 -2.70
CA TYR A 106 3.68 6.79 -3.48
C TYR A 106 3.39 5.30 -3.47
N LEU A 107 2.15 4.93 -3.12
CA LEU A 107 1.66 3.57 -3.21
C LEU A 107 1.13 3.28 -4.61
N ILE A 108 1.58 2.18 -5.20
CA ILE A 108 1.10 1.73 -6.50
C ILE A 108 0.46 0.36 -6.33
N TYR A 109 -0.79 0.25 -6.75
CA TYR A 109 -1.53 -1.00 -6.83
C TYR A 109 -1.84 -1.32 -8.29
N GLY A 110 -2.04 -2.59 -8.63
CA GLY A 110 -2.18 -3.03 -10.01
C GLY A 110 -0.82 -3.19 -10.70
N VAL A 111 0.19 -3.65 -9.93
CA VAL A 111 1.57 -3.86 -10.42
C VAL A 111 1.81 -5.33 -10.71
N GLU A 112 2.37 -5.63 -11.87
CA GLU A 112 2.84 -6.96 -12.23
C GLU A 112 4.37 -7.08 -12.04
N PRO A 113 4.90 -8.29 -11.82
CA PRO A 113 6.33 -8.48 -11.57
C PRO A 113 7.26 -7.89 -12.64
N GLU A 114 6.84 -7.90 -13.90
CA GLU A 114 7.60 -7.39 -15.03
C GLU A 114 7.77 -5.88 -15.02
N GLU A 115 6.98 -5.17 -14.20
CA GLU A 115 7.02 -3.71 -14.11
C GLU A 115 8.02 -3.21 -13.07
N ILE A 116 8.52 -4.08 -12.18
CA ILE A 116 9.41 -3.68 -11.09
C ILE A 116 10.73 -3.11 -11.63
N LEU A 117 11.39 -3.78 -12.57
CA LEU A 117 12.62 -3.27 -13.17
C LEU A 117 12.40 -1.92 -13.91
N PRO A 118 11.40 -1.76 -14.80
CA PRO A 118 11.10 -0.46 -15.39
C PRO A 118 10.81 0.67 -14.40
N MET A 119 10.19 0.36 -13.24
CA MET A 119 9.96 1.35 -12.19
C MET A 119 11.25 1.73 -11.45
N ILE A 120 12.16 0.78 -11.21
CA ILE A 120 13.48 1.04 -10.62
C ILE A 120 14.30 1.94 -11.57
N GLU A 121 14.28 1.67 -12.87
CA GLU A 121 14.95 2.49 -13.88
C GLU A 121 14.37 3.91 -14.02
N ALA A 122 13.22 4.16 -13.42
CA ALA A 122 12.50 5.44 -13.46
C ALA A 122 12.59 6.22 -12.13
N LEU A 123 13.47 5.83 -11.20
CA LEU A 123 13.62 6.51 -9.90
C LEU A 123 14.17 7.95 -10.01
N ASP A 124 14.70 8.33 -11.16
CA ASP A 124 15.19 9.69 -11.47
C ASP A 124 14.10 10.64 -11.99
N LEU A 125 12.90 10.14 -12.25
CA LEU A 125 11.75 10.94 -12.65
C LEU A 125 11.17 11.74 -11.45
N ASP A 126 10.23 12.63 -11.74
CA ASP A 126 9.29 13.13 -10.75
C ASP A 126 7.93 12.41 -10.87
N ILE A 127 7.02 12.69 -9.95
CA ILE A 127 5.70 12.02 -9.92
C ILE A 127 4.87 12.33 -11.18
N GLU A 128 4.98 13.52 -11.76
CA GLU A 128 4.20 13.89 -12.94
C GLU A 128 4.68 13.11 -14.18
N GLU A 129 6.00 13.01 -14.36
CA GLU A 129 6.62 12.21 -15.44
C GLU A 129 6.33 10.72 -15.25
N PHE A 130 6.45 10.24 -13.99
CA PHE A 130 6.17 8.85 -13.67
C PHE A 130 4.70 8.52 -13.94
N TYR A 131 3.77 9.36 -13.51
CA TYR A 131 2.34 9.18 -13.76
C TYR A 131 2.04 9.12 -15.26
N GLN A 132 2.60 10.03 -16.07
CA GLN A 132 2.43 10.01 -17.52
C GLN A 132 2.95 8.73 -18.19
N LYS A 133 4.03 8.15 -17.64
CA LYS A 133 4.68 6.95 -18.20
C LYS A 133 4.02 5.65 -17.74
N PHE A 134 3.58 5.57 -16.49
CA PHE A 134 3.17 4.30 -15.86
C PHE A 134 1.67 4.22 -15.53
N LYS A 135 0.91 5.32 -15.56
CA LYS A 135 -0.52 5.26 -15.30
C LYS A 135 -1.26 4.48 -16.39
N ARG A 136 -2.10 3.53 -15.93
CA ARG A 136 -2.99 2.72 -16.76
C ARG A 136 -4.40 2.68 -16.14
N GLU A 137 -5.37 2.12 -16.88
CA GLU A 137 -6.74 1.93 -16.36
C GLU A 137 -6.82 0.90 -15.22
N ASP A 138 -5.89 -0.06 -15.21
CA ASP A 138 -5.86 -1.19 -14.28
C ASP A 138 -4.85 -1.05 -13.13
N ASN A 139 -4.26 0.14 -12.95
CA ASN A 139 -3.45 0.47 -11.79
C ASN A 139 -3.94 1.73 -11.07
N LEU A 140 -3.46 1.92 -9.84
CA LEU A 140 -3.69 3.14 -9.05
C LEU A 140 -2.36 3.65 -8.51
N ILE A 141 -2.16 4.97 -8.57
CA ILE A 141 -1.02 5.68 -8.01
C ILE A 141 -1.55 6.64 -6.96
N LEU A 142 -1.22 6.39 -5.69
CA LEU A 142 -1.71 7.17 -4.56
C LEU A 142 -0.54 7.77 -3.78
N GLN A 143 -0.68 8.99 -3.29
CA GLN A 143 0.32 9.53 -2.38
C GLN A 143 0.19 8.86 -1.01
N ALA A 144 1.27 8.25 -0.53
CA ALA A 144 1.34 7.64 0.80
C ALA A 144 1.38 8.74 1.88
N HIS A 145 0.70 8.50 3.00
CA HIS A 145 0.73 9.34 4.23
C HIS A 145 1.00 10.85 4.01
N PRO A 146 0.21 11.56 3.16
CA PRO A 146 0.55 12.86 2.57
C PRO A 146 0.65 14.02 3.58
N PHE A 147 0.19 13.82 4.81
CA PHE A 147 0.20 14.85 5.86
C PHE A 147 1.21 14.61 6.98
N ARG A 148 2.18 13.71 6.78
CA ARG A 148 3.34 13.58 7.68
C ARG A 148 4.21 14.84 7.61
N ASP A 149 5.04 15.03 8.63
CA ASP A 149 5.99 16.14 8.65
C ASP A 149 6.99 16.02 7.48
N ASN A 150 7.31 17.13 6.84
CA ASN A 150 8.22 17.25 5.70
C ASN A 150 7.72 16.57 4.40
N ILE A 151 6.44 16.25 4.30
CA ILE A 151 5.80 15.78 3.08
C ILE A 151 5.11 16.94 2.38
N THR A 152 5.22 17.02 1.07
CA THR A 152 4.57 18.00 0.20
C THR A 152 3.41 17.33 -0.54
N LEU A 153 2.27 18.01 -0.64
CA LEU A 153 1.14 17.44 -1.39
C LEU A 153 1.47 17.35 -2.88
N ALA A 154 1.26 16.17 -3.44
CA ALA A 154 1.46 15.90 -4.85
C ALA A 154 0.45 16.69 -5.72
N PRO A 155 0.79 17.04 -6.98
CA PRO A 155 -0.17 17.58 -7.93
C PRO A 155 -1.35 16.62 -8.12
N LEU A 156 -2.58 17.15 -8.05
CA LEU A 156 -3.80 16.34 -8.22
C LEU A 156 -3.89 15.65 -9.60
N SER A 157 -3.18 16.19 -10.60
CA SER A 157 -3.09 15.61 -11.94
C SER A 157 -2.19 14.38 -12.03
N ALA A 158 -1.42 14.08 -10.99
CA ALA A 158 -0.42 13.02 -10.96
C ALA A 158 -0.70 11.92 -9.91
N ILE A 159 -1.89 11.92 -9.33
CA ILE A 159 -2.34 10.89 -8.37
C ILE A 159 -3.82 10.56 -8.58
N ASP A 160 -4.19 9.31 -8.31
CA ASP A 160 -5.59 8.87 -8.31
C ASP A 160 -6.24 9.04 -6.93
N GLY A 161 -5.43 9.11 -5.87
CA GLY A 161 -5.89 9.16 -4.50
C GLY A 161 -4.77 9.37 -3.49
N ILE A 162 -5.11 9.19 -2.23
CA ILE A 162 -4.17 9.32 -1.12
C ILE A 162 -4.39 8.25 -0.06
N GLU A 163 -3.35 7.92 0.69
CA GLU A 163 -3.47 7.11 1.88
C GLU A 163 -3.95 7.99 3.05
N VAL A 164 -5.22 7.82 3.40
CA VAL A 164 -5.85 8.56 4.52
C VAL A 164 -5.55 7.89 5.85
N PHE A 165 -5.67 6.57 5.92
CA PHE A 165 -5.57 5.81 7.16
C PHE A 165 -4.20 5.13 7.27
N ASN A 166 -3.15 5.91 7.56
CA ASN A 166 -1.83 5.36 7.83
C ASN A 166 -1.56 5.34 9.35
N PHE A 167 -1.16 4.17 9.85
CA PHE A 167 -0.98 3.92 11.28
C PHE A 167 0.46 3.55 11.68
N HIS A 168 1.44 3.98 10.89
CA HIS A 168 2.84 3.84 11.32
C HIS A 168 3.07 4.54 12.66
N PRO A 169 3.53 3.83 13.69
CA PRO A 169 3.51 4.34 15.06
C PRO A 169 4.56 5.40 15.38
N GLY A 170 5.51 5.62 14.51
CA GLY A 170 6.53 6.67 14.65
C GLY A 170 6.10 8.04 14.13
N HIS A 171 4.94 8.15 13.48
CA HIS A 171 4.55 9.34 12.74
C HIS A 171 3.10 9.77 13.02
N ASN A 172 2.87 11.06 12.94
CA ASN A 172 1.51 11.62 12.92
C ASN A 172 1.05 11.82 11.49
N SER A 173 0.20 10.94 10.98
CA SER A 173 -0.32 11.00 9.60
C SER A 173 -1.49 11.98 9.44
N ARG A 174 -1.90 12.69 10.50
CA ARG A 174 -2.96 13.71 10.48
C ARG A 174 -4.20 13.29 9.69
N ILE A 175 -4.73 12.12 10.03
CA ILE A 175 -5.83 11.42 9.33
C ILE A 175 -7.02 12.36 9.05
N ALA A 176 -7.39 13.23 9.99
CA ALA A 176 -8.50 14.14 9.81
C ALA A 176 -8.27 15.14 8.65
N TRP A 177 -7.03 15.59 8.46
CA TRP A 177 -6.67 16.48 7.35
C TRP A 177 -6.64 15.71 6.03
N ALA A 178 -6.09 14.50 6.04
CA ALA A 178 -6.08 13.63 4.87
C ALA A 178 -7.50 13.29 4.40
N ALA A 179 -8.40 12.92 5.32
CA ALA A 179 -9.79 12.62 5.00
C ALA A 179 -10.54 13.84 4.44
N LYS A 180 -10.33 15.03 5.04
CA LYS A 180 -10.91 16.26 4.53
C LYS A 180 -10.40 16.58 3.13
N TYR A 181 -9.09 16.49 2.91
CA TYR A 181 -8.46 16.78 1.62
C TYR A 181 -8.93 15.82 0.53
N ALA A 182 -9.01 14.51 0.83
CA ALA A 182 -9.53 13.52 -0.11
C ALA A 182 -10.97 13.85 -0.53
N LYS A 183 -11.84 14.15 0.44
CA LYS A 183 -13.25 14.51 0.17
C LYS A 183 -13.37 15.77 -0.68
N GLU A 184 -12.61 16.82 -0.37
CA GLU A 184 -12.68 18.12 -1.07
C GLU A 184 -12.18 18.04 -2.51
N ASN A 185 -11.31 17.08 -2.83
CA ASN A 185 -10.71 16.91 -4.15
C ASN A 185 -11.21 15.67 -4.91
N GLY A 186 -12.16 14.92 -4.36
CA GLY A 186 -12.72 13.73 -5.00
C GLY A 186 -11.71 12.59 -5.20
N LEU A 187 -10.72 12.48 -4.31
CA LEU A 187 -9.63 11.51 -4.40
C LEU A 187 -10.04 10.14 -3.85
N LEU A 188 -9.50 9.08 -4.43
CA LEU A 188 -9.60 7.75 -3.84
C LEU A 188 -8.91 7.70 -2.48
N ILE A 189 -9.43 6.85 -1.60
CA ILE A 189 -8.95 6.68 -0.24
C ILE A 189 -8.35 5.28 -0.08
N SER A 190 -7.10 5.20 0.37
CA SER A 190 -6.50 3.96 0.86
C SER A 190 -6.15 4.06 2.34
N GLY A 191 -5.67 2.95 2.89
CA GLY A 191 -5.16 2.91 4.25
C GLY A 191 -4.47 1.59 4.55
N GLY A 192 -3.47 1.63 5.41
CA GLY A 192 -2.68 0.48 5.81
C GLY A 192 -2.04 0.69 7.18
N SER A 193 -1.45 -0.39 7.69
CA SER A 193 -0.69 -0.35 8.94
C SER A 193 0.68 0.28 8.76
N ASP A 194 1.21 0.27 7.53
CA ASP A 194 2.58 0.67 7.22
C ASP A 194 3.55 -0.12 8.12
N VAL A 195 3.36 -1.44 8.08
CA VAL A 195 3.98 -2.34 9.04
C VAL A 195 5.43 -2.61 8.68
N HIS A 196 6.31 -2.39 9.65
CA HIS A 196 7.73 -2.68 9.57
C HIS A 196 8.18 -3.69 10.65
N ARG A 197 7.40 -3.86 11.72
CA ARG A 197 7.74 -4.67 12.90
C ARG A 197 6.51 -5.34 13.48
N ALA A 198 6.69 -6.50 14.09
CA ALA A 198 5.61 -7.31 14.65
C ALA A 198 4.80 -6.61 15.75
N ASP A 199 5.44 -5.79 16.57
CA ASP A 199 4.80 -5.08 17.70
C ASP A 199 3.87 -3.92 17.25
N ARG A 200 3.77 -3.68 15.94
CA ARG A 200 3.10 -2.51 15.37
C ARG A 200 2.37 -2.85 14.07
N SER A 201 1.74 -4.00 14.06
CA SER A 201 1.03 -4.57 12.93
C SER A 201 -0.48 -4.63 13.16
N CYS A 202 -1.20 -5.03 12.13
CA CYS A 202 -2.64 -5.34 12.22
C CYS A 202 -3.51 -4.17 12.69
N SER A 203 -3.08 -2.94 12.45
CA SER A 203 -3.80 -1.75 12.91
C SER A 203 -4.87 -1.25 11.93
N CYS A 204 -4.69 -1.52 10.64
CA CYS A 204 -5.60 -1.09 9.58
C CYS A 204 -5.80 -2.19 8.54
N TYR A 205 -7.05 -2.36 8.10
CA TYR A 205 -7.42 -3.29 7.04
C TYR A 205 -8.44 -2.66 6.11
N LEU A 206 -8.28 -2.90 4.81
CA LEU A 206 -9.39 -2.78 3.87
C LEU A 206 -10.35 -3.96 4.07
N ARG A 207 -11.65 -3.69 4.17
CA ARG A 207 -12.69 -4.72 4.24
C ARG A 207 -13.55 -4.73 2.99
N THR A 208 -13.73 -5.93 2.43
CA THR A 208 -14.47 -6.15 1.19
C THR A 208 -15.52 -7.23 1.34
N LYS A 209 -16.49 -7.25 0.41
CA LYS A 209 -17.55 -8.28 0.34
C LYS A 209 -17.04 -9.59 -0.27
N THR A 210 -16.06 -9.50 -1.14
CA THR A 210 -15.41 -10.62 -1.83
C THR A 210 -13.92 -10.65 -1.53
N PRO A 211 -13.26 -11.82 -1.56
CA PRO A 211 -11.83 -11.89 -1.34
C PRO A 211 -11.08 -11.21 -2.49
N MET A 212 -10.05 -10.45 -2.16
CA MET A 212 -9.09 -9.94 -3.14
C MET A 212 -7.98 -10.98 -3.32
N ARG A 213 -7.79 -11.49 -4.54
CA ARG A 213 -6.88 -12.60 -4.83
C ARG A 213 -5.61 -12.18 -5.57
N ASN A 214 -5.61 -10.98 -6.13
CA ASN A 214 -4.52 -10.40 -6.90
C ASN A 214 -4.53 -8.88 -6.81
N THR A 215 -3.54 -8.22 -7.40
CA THR A 215 -3.36 -6.78 -7.33
C THR A 215 -4.48 -6.01 -8.05
N HIS A 216 -5.08 -6.56 -9.12
CA HIS A 216 -6.19 -5.93 -9.83
C HIS A 216 -7.50 -5.97 -9.05
N ASP A 217 -7.71 -7.00 -8.20
CA ASP A 217 -8.85 -7.02 -7.28
C ASP A 217 -8.76 -5.86 -6.26
N VAL A 218 -7.53 -5.48 -5.85
CA VAL A 218 -7.30 -4.31 -4.99
C VAL A 218 -7.72 -3.02 -5.71
N VAL A 219 -7.29 -2.86 -6.96
CA VAL A 219 -7.67 -1.71 -7.80
C VAL A 219 -9.18 -1.64 -7.98
N ALA A 220 -9.82 -2.77 -8.30
CA ALA A 220 -11.26 -2.84 -8.47
C ALA A 220 -12.02 -2.51 -7.17
N ALA A 221 -11.54 -3.00 -6.03
CA ALA A 221 -12.13 -2.72 -4.72
C ALA A 221 -12.07 -1.23 -4.39
N LEU A 222 -10.90 -0.59 -4.54
CA LEU A 222 -10.74 0.84 -4.25
C LEU A 222 -11.60 1.71 -5.18
N ASN A 223 -11.66 1.38 -6.48
CA ASN A 223 -12.49 2.09 -7.46
C ASN A 223 -13.99 1.90 -7.23
N SER A 224 -14.40 0.80 -6.59
CA SER A 224 -15.83 0.53 -6.37
C SER A 224 -16.50 1.44 -5.36
N HIS A 225 -15.73 2.06 -4.47
CA HIS A 225 -16.19 2.77 -3.27
C HIS A 225 -17.03 1.90 -2.29
N ASP A 226 -17.30 0.63 -2.63
CA ASP A 226 -18.07 -0.31 -1.82
C ASP A 226 -17.16 -1.10 -0.85
N ILE A 227 -16.51 -0.36 0.02
CA ILE A 227 -15.48 -0.83 0.94
C ILE A 227 -15.66 -0.24 2.34
N LEU A 228 -15.06 -0.88 3.34
CA LEU A 228 -14.87 -0.31 4.68
C LEU A 228 -13.39 -0.34 5.04
N PHE A 229 -12.98 0.51 5.96
CA PHE A 229 -11.73 0.32 6.70
C PHE A 229 -12.03 -0.19 8.10
N GLU A 230 -11.23 -1.12 8.57
CA GLU A 230 -11.18 -1.53 9.96
C GLU A 230 -9.93 -0.96 10.61
N ILE A 231 -10.10 -0.18 11.66
CA ILE A 231 -9.02 0.51 12.35
C ILE A 231 -9.11 0.14 13.83
N TRP A 232 -8.14 -0.64 14.31
CA TRP A 232 -8.14 -1.14 15.70
C TRP A 232 -9.48 -1.77 16.08
N GLY A 233 -10.05 -2.60 15.18
CA GLY A 233 -11.31 -3.28 15.37
C GLY A 233 -12.57 -2.41 15.17
N ASN A 234 -12.42 -1.12 14.84
CA ASN A 234 -13.54 -0.24 14.54
C ASN A 234 -13.75 -0.10 13.04
N LEU A 235 -14.99 -0.24 12.57
CA LEU A 235 -15.33 -0.10 11.16
C LEU A 235 -15.61 1.36 10.81
N ILE A 236 -15.03 1.81 9.71
CA ILE A 236 -15.17 3.15 9.15
C ILE A 236 -15.69 3.05 7.73
N LEU A 237 -16.70 3.84 7.42
CA LEU A 237 -17.23 4.06 6.07
C LEU A 237 -16.46 5.25 5.48
N PRO A 238 -15.55 5.04 4.50
CA PRO A 238 -14.77 6.14 3.93
C PRO A 238 -15.60 7.02 3.00
N TYR A 239 -16.60 6.43 2.37
CA TYR A 239 -17.50 7.10 1.45
C TYR A 239 -18.91 7.12 2.06
N TYR A 240 -19.41 8.32 2.29
CA TYR A 240 -20.74 8.55 2.80
C TYR A 240 -21.45 9.56 1.88
N GLU A 241 -22.55 9.14 1.30
CA GLU A 241 -23.46 10.03 0.58
C GLU A 241 -24.49 10.56 1.57
N ASP A 242 -24.65 11.88 1.67
CA ASP A 242 -25.66 12.55 2.51
C ASP A 242 -27.07 12.36 1.97
#